data_01f2bc4f279b23a474bc2c7ccedafb77
#
_entry.id   01f2bc4f279b23a474bc2c7ccedafb77
#
_cell.length_a   1.000
_cell.length_b   1.000
_cell.length_c   1.000
_cell.angle_alpha   90.00
_cell.angle_beta   90.00
_cell.angle_gamma   90.00
#
_symmetry.space_group_name_H-M   'P 1'
#
loop_
_entity.id
_entity.type
_entity.pdbx_description
1 polymer ?
#
loop_
_entity_poly.entity_id
_entity_poly.type
_entity_poly.pdbx_seq_one_letter_code
_entity_poly.pdbx_strand_id
1 'polypeptide(L)'
;MLIDSHAHLDSERYADDRAAMLGRAFEAGVGAVLAIGIGEQAAGMDGALGVCREFNGLAGMPRLYASAGIYPHNTHEADDAVLAKLDGLLGEPEVIACGEIGLDYYHEGAPREVQRAGLIKQLEIAAARKRPILIHCRGTNETTDAWDDLFEILDAHWRPSGLGGVMHCFGGG
;
A
#
# COMPACT_ATOMS: atom_id res chain seq x y z
N MET A 1 -1.32 -2.99 23.87
CA MET A 1 -2.04 -2.71 22.61
C MET A 1 -1.14 -3.17 21.46
N LEU A 2 -1.66 -4.01 20.59
CA LEU A 2 -0.98 -4.44 19.37
C LEU A 2 -1.42 -3.53 18.21
N ILE A 3 -0.55 -3.39 17.21
CA ILE A 3 -0.85 -2.70 15.95
C ILE A 3 -0.51 -3.66 14.82
N ASP A 4 -1.48 -3.92 13.94
CA ASP A 4 -1.25 -4.61 12.69
C ASP A 4 -0.94 -3.55 11.62
N SER A 5 0.28 -3.56 11.10
CA SER A 5 0.74 -2.55 10.16
C SER A 5 0.52 -2.93 8.70
N HIS A 6 -0.09 -4.11 8.40
CA HIS A 6 -0.29 -4.55 7.02
C HIS A 6 -1.35 -5.64 6.90
N ALA A 7 -2.58 -5.28 6.54
CA ALA A 7 -3.68 -6.23 6.36
C ALA A 7 -4.54 -5.86 5.12
N HIS A 8 -4.75 -6.82 4.21
CA HIS A 8 -5.61 -6.64 3.03
C HIS A 8 -7.09 -6.86 3.42
N LEU A 9 -7.65 -5.92 4.18
CA LEU A 9 -8.99 -6.04 4.76
C LEU A 9 -10.12 -5.91 3.73
N ASP A 10 -9.88 -5.29 2.59
CA ASP A 10 -10.84 -5.11 1.49
C ASP A 10 -11.03 -6.37 0.62
N SER A 11 -10.18 -7.39 0.82
CA SER A 11 -10.29 -8.65 0.09
C SER A 11 -11.68 -9.29 0.23
N GLU A 12 -12.25 -9.73 -0.90
CA GLU A 12 -13.51 -10.48 -0.98
C GLU A 12 -13.51 -11.75 -0.10
N ARG A 13 -12.34 -12.30 0.23
CA ARG A 13 -12.19 -13.44 1.14
C ARG A 13 -12.81 -13.19 2.52
N TYR A 14 -12.90 -11.93 2.93
CA TYR A 14 -13.41 -11.52 4.24
C TYR A 14 -14.80 -10.88 4.17
N ALA A 15 -15.45 -10.84 3.00
CA ALA A 15 -16.72 -10.15 2.82
C ALA A 15 -17.77 -10.56 3.87
N ASP A 16 -17.94 -11.87 4.10
CA ASP A 16 -18.94 -12.39 5.03
C ASP A 16 -18.51 -12.40 6.51
N ASP A 17 -17.20 -12.31 6.81
CA ASP A 17 -16.67 -12.47 8.19
C ASP A 17 -15.87 -11.25 8.67
N ARG A 18 -15.73 -10.19 7.87
CA ARG A 18 -14.89 -9.03 8.16
C ARG A 18 -15.19 -8.40 9.51
N ALA A 19 -16.47 -8.18 9.82
CA ALA A 19 -16.89 -7.63 11.10
C ALA A 19 -16.49 -8.52 12.28
N ALA A 20 -16.77 -9.82 12.17
CA ALA A 20 -16.44 -10.79 13.21
C ALA A 20 -14.91 -10.95 13.38
N MET A 21 -14.16 -10.93 12.28
CA MET A 21 -12.69 -10.96 12.30
C MET A 21 -12.10 -9.74 13.01
N LEU A 22 -12.58 -8.54 12.72
CA LEU A 22 -12.15 -7.32 13.39
C LEU A 22 -12.49 -7.32 14.89
N GLY A 23 -13.68 -7.84 15.24
CA GLY A 23 -14.07 -8.02 16.65
C GLY A 23 -13.12 -8.97 17.38
N ARG A 24 -12.79 -10.13 16.81
CA ARG A 24 -11.81 -11.07 17.40
C ARG A 24 -10.42 -10.44 17.53
N ALA A 25 -9.98 -9.66 16.53
CA ALA A 25 -8.72 -8.94 16.61
C ALA A 25 -8.70 -7.94 17.78
N PHE A 26 -9.79 -7.19 17.95
CA PHE A 26 -9.94 -6.24 19.07
C PHE A 26 -9.89 -6.96 20.42
N GLU A 27 -10.65 -8.06 20.60
CA GLU A 27 -10.65 -8.89 21.80
C GLU A 27 -9.27 -9.47 22.11
N ALA A 28 -8.47 -9.79 21.06
CA ALA A 28 -7.08 -10.24 21.20
C ALA A 28 -6.08 -9.10 21.52
N GLY A 29 -6.56 -7.85 21.64
CA GLY A 29 -5.74 -6.69 22.02
C GLY A 29 -5.16 -5.90 20.84
N VAL A 30 -5.61 -6.16 19.59
CA VAL A 30 -5.27 -5.32 18.44
C VAL A 30 -6.04 -4.01 18.55
N GLY A 31 -5.36 -2.90 18.77
CA GLY A 31 -5.97 -1.59 18.92
C GLY A 31 -6.02 -0.76 17.63
N ALA A 32 -5.15 -1.07 16.67
CA ALA A 32 -5.15 -0.41 15.38
C ALA A 32 -4.71 -1.35 14.25
N VAL A 33 -5.23 -1.13 13.04
CA VAL A 33 -4.87 -1.86 11.82
C VAL A 33 -4.68 -0.88 10.67
N LEU A 34 -3.63 -1.08 9.87
CA LEU A 34 -3.45 -0.43 8.58
C LEU A 34 -3.98 -1.35 7.48
N ALA A 35 -5.11 -1.00 6.93
CA ALA A 35 -5.71 -1.66 5.77
C ALA A 35 -5.01 -1.21 4.49
N ILE A 36 -4.60 -2.17 3.66
CA ILE A 36 -3.82 -1.92 2.44
C ILE A 36 -4.74 -1.83 1.24
N GLY A 37 -4.80 -0.65 0.63
CA GLY A 37 -5.65 -0.36 -0.53
C GLY A 37 -4.84 -0.40 -1.83
N ILE A 38 -4.86 -1.56 -2.50
CA ILE A 38 -4.26 -1.75 -3.83
C ILE A 38 -5.30 -2.17 -4.87
N GLY A 39 -6.43 -2.75 -4.42
CA GLY A 39 -7.45 -3.32 -5.29
C GLY A 39 -6.96 -4.53 -6.11
N GLU A 40 -7.87 -5.21 -6.78
CA GLU A 40 -7.52 -6.20 -7.82
C GLU A 40 -7.03 -5.51 -9.10
N GLN A 41 -7.53 -4.32 -9.38
CA GLN A 41 -7.09 -3.39 -10.42
C GLN A 41 -6.70 -2.06 -9.75
N ALA A 42 -5.87 -1.27 -10.39
CA ALA A 42 -5.42 0.02 -9.85
C ALA A 42 -6.59 0.95 -9.48
N ALA A 43 -7.67 0.92 -10.23
CA ALA A 43 -8.88 1.71 -9.93
C ALA A 43 -9.57 1.32 -8.62
N GLY A 44 -9.32 0.13 -8.07
CA GLY A 44 -9.90 -0.37 -6.81
C GLY A 44 -9.15 0.01 -5.54
N MET A 45 -8.11 0.83 -5.62
CA MET A 45 -7.23 1.21 -4.49
C MET A 45 -7.93 1.93 -3.33
N ASP A 46 -9.19 2.34 -3.46
CA ASP A 46 -10.02 2.94 -2.41
C ASP A 46 -10.75 1.93 -1.52
N GLY A 47 -10.65 0.62 -1.81
CA GLY A 47 -11.33 -0.42 -1.05
C GLY A 47 -11.02 -0.37 0.46
N ALA A 48 -9.74 -0.22 0.82
CA ALA A 48 -9.32 -0.10 2.22
C ALA A 48 -9.93 1.13 2.92
N LEU A 49 -10.04 2.26 2.24
CA LEU A 49 -10.71 3.45 2.77
C LEU A 49 -12.20 3.18 3.00
N GLY A 50 -12.86 2.45 2.10
CA GLY A 50 -14.24 1.99 2.26
C GLY A 50 -14.42 1.19 3.55
N VAL A 51 -13.53 0.21 3.81
CA VAL A 51 -13.54 -0.58 5.05
C VAL A 51 -13.32 0.31 6.28
N CYS A 52 -12.40 1.27 6.22
CA CYS A 52 -12.19 2.20 7.33
C CYS A 52 -13.46 3.00 7.67
N ARG A 53 -14.16 3.48 6.66
CA ARG A 53 -15.40 4.27 6.83
C ARG A 53 -16.57 3.43 7.35
N GLU A 54 -16.62 2.16 6.99
CA GLU A 54 -17.65 1.23 7.46
C GLU A 54 -17.48 0.87 8.94
N PHE A 55 -16.26 0.61 9.41
CA PHE A 55 -16.01 0.03 10.74
C PHE A 55 -15.50 1.00 11.79
N ASN A 56 -14.90 2.15 11.40
CA ASN A 56 -14.43 3.12 12.38
C ASN A 56 -15.58 3.74 13.19
N GLY A 57 -15.42 3.74 14.49
CA GLY A 57 -16.41 4.26 15.44
C GLY A 57 -17.38 3.22 15.95
N LEU A 58 -17.38 1.99 15.43
CA LEU A 58 -18.16 0.89 15.98
C LEU A 58 -17.49 0.36 17.28
N ALA A 59 -18.32 0.05 18.27
CA ALA A 59 -17.83 -0.51 19.54
C ALA A 59 -17.23 -1.92 19.30
N GLY A 60 -16.13 -2.23 19.99
CA GLY A 60 -15.47 -3.53 19.90
C GLY A 60 -14.65 -3.74 18.61
N MET A 61 -14.30 -2.66 17.91
CA MET A 61 -13.46 -2.70 16.73
C MET A 61 -12.11 -1.99 16.93
N PRO A 62 -11.04 -2.45 16.31
CA PRO A 62 -9.79 -1.70 16.28
C PRO A 62 -9.96 -0.40 15.47
N ARG A 63 -9.12 0.59 15.75
CA ARG A 63 -9.03 1.78 14.87
C ARG A 63 -8.41 1.39 13.54
N LEU A 64 -9.09 1.67 12.44
CA LEU A 64 -8.61 1.40 11.10
C LEU A 64 -8.03 2.65 10.46
N TYR A 65 -6.90 2.47 9.81
CA TYR A 65 -6.28 3.42 8.88
C TYR A 65 -6.14 2.74 7.52
N ALA A 66 -6.06 3.51 6.47
CA ALA A 66 -5.87 3.00 5.11
C ALA A 66 -4.53 3.44 4.52
N SER A 67 -4.03 2.68 3.59
CA SER A 67 -3.12 3.13 2.55
C SER A 67 -3.84 3.14 1.21
N ALA A 68 -3.25 3.79 0.22
CA ALA A 68 -3.67 3.70 -1.18
C ALA A 68 -2.44 3.69 -2.07
N GLY A 69 -2.43 2.83 -3.09
CA GLY A 69 -1.32 2.70 -4.02
C GLY A 69 -1.63 1.79 -5.19
N ILE A 70 -0.81 1.89 -6.23
CA ILE A 70 -0.88 1.01 -7.39
C ILE A 70 0.20 -0.06 -7.22
N TYR A 71 -0.24 -1.29 -7.02
CA TYR A 71 0.65 -2.44 -6.85
C TYR A 71 1.52 -2.65 -8.11
N PRO A 72 2.76 -3.15 -7.98
CA PRO A 72 3.67 -3.29 -9.12
C PRO A 72 3.06 -3.94 -10.36
N HIS A 73 2.26 -4.99 -10.18
CA HIS A 73 1.64 -5.71 -11.30
C HIS A 73 0.68 -4.84 -12.13
N ASN A 74 0.03 -3.86 -11.48
CA ASN A 74 -1.01 -3.03 -12.06
C ASN A 74 -0.50 -1.66 -12.54
N THR A 75 0.81 -1.42 -12.52
CA THR A 75 1.37 -0.11 -12.93
C THR A 75 1.13 0.23 -14.39
N HIS A 76 0.81 -0.75 -15.24
CA HIS A 76 0.38 -0.51 -16.62
C HIS A 76 -1.00 0.19 -16.71
N GLU A 77 -1.79 0.19 -15.63
CA GLU A 77 -3.06 0.91 -15.51
C GLU A 77 -2.89 2.35 -14.98
N ALA A 78 -1.66 2.78 -14.66
CA ALA A 78 -1.35 4.08 -14.06
C ALA A 78 -1.44 5.24 -15.05
N ASP A 79 -2.64 5.45 -15.61
CA ASP A 79 -2.97 6.62 -16.41
C ASP A 79 -3.22 7.88 -15.55
N ASP A 80 -3.43 9.02 -16.19
CA ASP A 80 -3.63 10.30 -15.48
C ASP A 80 -4.85 10.28 -14.56
N ALA A 81 -5.91 9.55 -14.89
CA ALA A 81 -7.13 9.47 -14.08
C ALA A 81 -6.89 8.63 -12.82
N VAL A 82 -6.18 7.50 -12.95
CA VAL A 82 -5.81 6.63 -11.84
C VAL A 82 -4.82 7.32 -10.90
N LEU A 83 -3.84 8.05 -11.44
CA LEU A 83 -2.90 8.85 -10.65
C LEU A 83 -3.58 10.02 -9.93
N ALA A 84 -4.54 10.69 -10.58
CA ALA A 84 -5.35 11.74 -9.94
C ALA A 84 -6.23 11.17 -8.81
N LYS A 85 -6.77 9.95 -8.98
CA LYS A 85 -7.49 9.24 -7.92
C LYS A 85 -6.57 8.98 -6.72
N LEU A 86 -5.35 8.47 -6.97
CA LEU A 86 -4.36 8.24 -5.91
C LEU A 86 -4.05 9.55 -5.16
N ASP A 87 -3.79 10.63 -5.90
CA ASP A 87 -3.53 11.95 -5.30
C ASP A 87 -4.69 12.40 -4.40
N GLY A 88 -5.94 12.24 -4.86
CA GLY A 88 -7.13 12.54 -4.07
C GLY A 88 -7.23 11.71 -2.80
N LEU A 89 -7.01 10.39 -2.90
CA LEU A 89 -7.06 9.47 -1.76
C LEU A 89 -6.00 9.79 -0.70
N LEU A 90 -4.79 10.15 -1.11
CA LEU A 90 -3.74 10.56 -0.17
C LEU A 90 -4.05 11.88 0.57
N GLY A 91 -5.08 12.61 0.14
CA GLY A 91 -5.65 13.76 0.86
C GLY A 91 -6.63 13.40 1.97
N GLU A 92 -7.18 12.18 1.97
CA GLU A 92 -8.16 11.73 2.96
C GLU A 92 -7.50 11.51 4.34
N PRO A 93 -8.20 11.88 5.44
CA PRO A 93 -7.61 11.79 6.80
C PRO A 93 -7.33 10.36 7.25
N GLU A 94 -8.10 9.37 6.80
CA GLU A 94 -7.90 7.96 7.11
C GLU A 94 -6.75 7.32 6.32
N VAL A 95 -6.38 7.89 5.16
CA VAL A 95 -5.31 7.38 4.30
C VAL A 95 -3.98 7.97 4.76
N ILE A 96 -3.23 7.19 5.52
CA ILE A 96 -2.03 7.66 6.22
C ILE A 96 -0.71 7.32 5.51
N ALA A 97 -0.75 6.50 4.46
CA ALA A 97 0.44 6.08 3.70
C ALA A 97 0.12 5.89 2.22
N CYS A 98 1.12 6.09 1.37
CA CYS A 98 1.08 5.69 -0.04
C CYS A 98 1.63 4.26 -0.15
N GLY A 99 0.80 3.35 -0.59
CA GLY A 99 1.21 1.95 -0.74
C GLY A 99 0.03 0.95 -0.67
N GLU A 100 0.28 -0.25 -1.05
CA GLU A 100 1.57 -0.88 -1.29
C GLU A 100 2.05 -0.58 -2.71
N ILE A 101 3.26 -0.01 -2.86
CA ILE A 101 3.91 0.35 -4.12
C ILE A 101 5.30 -0.28 -4.18
N GLY A 102 5.91 -0.37 -5.33
CA GLY A 102 7.28 -0.90 -5.41
C GLY A 102 7.56 -1.68 -6.68
N LEU A 103 8.37 -2.75 -6.55
CA LEU A 103 8.80 -3.60 -7.67
C LEU A 103 8.56 -5.08 -7.35
N ASP A 104 8.06 -5.81 -8.33
CA ASP A 104 7.93 -7.27 -8.30
C ASP A 104 8.44 -7.86 -9.62
N TYR A 105 9.63 -8.46 -9.58
CA TYR A 105 10.25 -9.10 -10.74
C TYR A 105 10.12 -10.62 -10.71
N TYR A 106 9.44 -11.14 -9.70
CA TYR A 106 9.22 -12.56 -9.53
C TYR A 106 7.92 -13.04 -10.18
N HIS A 107 6.82 -12.32 -9.96
CA HIS A 107 5.53 -12.70 -10.49
C HIS A 107 5.29 -12.06 -11.86
N GLU A 108 4.38 -12.67 -12.64
CA GLU A 108 3.90 -12.06 -13.88
C GLU A 108 3.08 -10.80 -13.56
N GLY A 109 3.26 -9.74 -14.37
CA GLY A 109 2.59 -8.46 -14.19
C GLY A 109 3.07 -7.43 -15.20
N ALA A 110 3.04 -6.16 -14.85
CA ALA A 110 3.56 -5.10 -15.70
C ALA A 110 5.06 -5.28 -15.97
N PRO A 111 5.56 -4.93 -17.17
CA PRO A 111 6.99 -4.95 -17.49
C PRO A 111 7.81 -4.13 -16.49
N ARG A 112 9.07 -4.53 -16.26
CA ARG A 112 9.96 -3.91 -15.25
C ARG A 112 10.09 -2.38 -15.40
N GLU A 113 10.28 -1.92 -16.63
CA GLU A 113 10.37 -0.49 -16.94
C GLU A 113 9.06 0.26 -16.64
N VAL A 114 7.91 -0.40 -16.81
CA VAL A 114 6.60 0.18 -16.47
C VAL A 114 6.42 0.23 -14.95
N GLN A 115 6.86 -0.82 -14.22
CA GLN A 115 6.86 -0.82 -12.76
C GLN A 115 7.74 0.31 -12.20
N ARG A 116 8.97 0.48 -12.71
CA ARG A 116 9.90 1.55 -12.32
C ARG A 116 9.28 2.95 -12.55
N ALA A 117 8.74 3.18 -13.73
CA ALA A 117 8.10 4.45 -14.07
C ALA A 117 6.86 4.72 -13.20
N GLY A 118 6.03 3.70 -12.96
CA GLY A 118 4.85 3.79 -12.10
C GLY A 118 5.21 4.05 -10.63
N LEU A 119 6.29 3.44 -10.14
CA LEU A 119 6.81 3.71 -8.80
C LEU A 119 7.25 5.17 -8.64
N ILE A 120 8.05 5.69 -9.58
CA ILE A 120 8.53 7.09 -9.52
C ILE A 120 7.36 8.08 -9.45
N LYS A 121 6.34 7.93 -10.29
CA LYS A 121 5.14 8.79 -10.27
C LYS A 121 4.44 8.76 -8.91
N GLN A 122 4.30 7.57 -8.31
CA GLN A 122 3.67 7.43 -7.01
C GLN A 122 4.50 8.04 -5.87
N LEU A 123 5.83 7.93 -5.92
CA LEU A 123 6.73 8.59 -4.97
C LEU A 123 6.59 10.11 -5.04
N GLU A 124 6.49 10.70 -6.23
CA GLU A 124 6.27 12.12 -6.43
C GLU A 124 4.95 12.60 -5.80
N ILE A 125 3.85 11.85 -6.01
CA ILE A 125 2.54 12.14 -5.42
C ILE A 125 2.60 12.00 -3.88
N ALA A 126 3.21 10.93 -3.37
CA ALA A 126 3.37 10.71 -1.93
C ALA A 126 4.15 11.83 -1.26
N ALA A 127 5.26 12.28 -1.89
CA ALA A 127 6.08 13.38 -1.40
C ALA A 127 5.28 14.70 -1.38
N ALA A 128 4.53 15.02 -2.44
CA ALA A 128 3.67 16.19 -2.52
C ALA A 128 2.59 16.20 -1.42
N ARG A 129 2.02 15.03 -1.10
CA ARG A 129 1.03 14.84 -0.05
C ARG A 129 1.63 14.63 1.35
N LYS A 130 2.96 14.57 1.46
CA LYS A 130 3.71 14.33 2.71
C LYS A 130 3.25 13.04 3.41
N ARG A 131 3.00 12.00 2.64
CA ARG A 131 2.64 10.68 3.16
C ARG A 131 3.84 9.75 3.15
N PRO A 132 4.08 8.98 4.22
CA PRO A 132 5.08 7.90 4.19
C PRO A 132 4.68 6.84 3.16
N ILE A 133 5.65 6.00 2.77
CA ILE A 133 5.43 4.95 1.78
C ILE A 133 5.46 3.56 2.40
N LEU A 134 4.67 2.64 1.81
CA LEU A 134 4.75 1.20 2.07
C LEU A 134 5.28 0.52 0.82
N ILE A 135 6.43 -0.12 0.96
CA ILE A 135 7.17 -0.68 -0.16
C ILE A 135 7.05 -2.20 -0.20
N HIS A 136 6.62 -2.69 -1.36
CA HIS A 136 6.78 -4.05 -1.82
C HIS A 136 8.05 -4.17 -2.64
N CYS A 137 8.86 -5.19 -2.37
CA CYS A 137 9.97 -5.55 -3.25
C CYS A 137 10.16 -7.05 -3.29
N ARG A 138 10.10 -7.62 -4.49
CA ARG A 138 10.36 -9.03 -4.70
C ARG A 138 11.20 -9.25 -5.96
N GLY A 139 12.43 -9.69 -5.76
CA GLY A 139 13.31 -10.15 -6.82
C GLY A 139 13.06 -11.60 -7.17
N THR A 140 13.72 -12.08 -8.23
CA THR A 140 13.80 -13.51 -8.53
C THR A 140 14.63 -14.21 -7.47
N ASN A 141 14.56 -15.55 -7.41
CA ASN A 141 15.38 -16.32 -6.47
C ASN A 141 16.88 -16.33 -6.84
N GLU A 142 17.23 -15.78 -7.99
CA GLU A 142 18.57 -15.87 -8.59
C GLU A 142 19.28 -14.51 -8.65
N THR A 143 18.56 -13.39 -8.47
CA THR A 143 19.10 -12.05 -8.69
C THR A 143 18.65 -11.06 -7.62
N THR A 144 19.45 -10.01 -7.39
CA THR A 144 19.13 -8.86 -6.53
C THR A 144 18.55 -7.69 -7.31
N ASP A 145 18.32 -7.84 -8.61
CA ASP A 145 18.00 -6.76 -9.54
C ASP A 145 16.79 -5.90 -9.12
N ALA A 146 15.74 -6.49 -8.56
CA ALA A 146 14.60 -5.71 -8.05
C ALA A 146 15.00 -4.81 -6.87
N TRP A 147 15.87 -5.30 -5.99
CA TRP A 147 16.37 -4.54 -4.84
C TRP A 147 17.32 -3.44 -5.27
N ASP A 148 18.23 -3.72 -6.22
CA ASP A 148 19.19 -2.76 -6.76
C ASP A 148 18.44 -1.61 -7.44
N ASP A 149 17.48 -1.92 -8.30
CA ASP A 149 16.61 -0.94 -8.96
C ASP A 149 15.77 -0.12 -7.94
N LEU A 150 15.21 -0.80 -6.93
CA LEU A 150 14.42 -0.14 -5.90
C LEU A 150 15.26 0.88 -5.13
N PHE A 151 16.44 0.49 -4.64
CA PHE A 151 17.30 1.38 -3.87
C PHE A 151 17.80 2.55 -4.71
N GLU A 152 18.14 2.34 -6.00
CA GLU A 152 18.48 3.43 -6.92
C GLU A 152 17.32 4.44 -7.03
N ILE A 153 16.09 3.96 -7.23
CA ILE A 153 14.90 4.82 -7.33
C ILE A 153 14.64 5.56 -6.02
N LEU A 154 14.71 4.87 -4.88
CA LEU A 154 14.48 5.49 -3.58
C LEU A 154 15.54 6.55 -3.25
N ASP A 155 16.80 6.31 -3.59
CA ASP A 155 17.87 7.28 -3.39
C ASP A 155 17.67 8.54 -4.25
N ALA A 156 17.24 8.38 -5.49
CA ALA A 156 17.03 9.48 -6.41
C ALA A 156 15.72 10.26 -6.15
N HIS A 157 14.62 9.57 -5.85
CA HIS A 157 13.28 10.16 -5.87
C HIS A 157 12.60 10.26 -4.50
N TRP A 158 13.03 9.47 -3.50
CA TRP A 158 12.40 9.47 -2.18
C TRP A 158 13.25 10.09 -1.07
N ARG A 159 14.52 9.76 -1.01
CA ARG A 159 15.43 10.31 0.00
C ARG A 159 15.40 11.84 0.08
N PRO A 160 15.33 12.59 -1.05
CA PRO A 160 15.25 14.06 -1.00
C PRO A 160 14.01 14.60 -0.29
N SER A 161 12.93 13.83 -0.19
CA SER A 161 11.71 14.24 0.52
C SER A 161 11.89 14.33 2.03
N GLY A 162 12.86 13.61 2.59
CA GLY A 162 13.07 13.47 4.03
C GLY A 162 11.96 12.68 4.76
N LEU A 163 11.02 12.09 4.02
CA LEU A 163 9.93 11.31 4.58
C LEU A 163 10.35 9.85 4.81
N GLY A 164 9.72 9.20 5.79
CA GLY A 164 9.96 7.80 6.09
C GLY A 164 9.11 6.84 5.25
N GLY A 165 9.30 5.55 5.52
CA GLY A 165 8.53 4.48 4.90
C GLY A 165 8.76 3.14 5.60
N VAL A 166 8.02 2.14 5.20
CA VAL A 166 8.14 0.76 5.66
C VAL A 166 8.39 -0.15 4.46
N MET A 167 9.41 -0.98 4.55
CA MET A 167 9.63 -2.08 3.61
C MET A 167 8.89 -3.30 4.14
N HIS A 168 7.78 -3.65 3.50
CA HIS A 168 6.96 -4.78 3.89
C HIS A 168 7.68 -6.10 3.59
N CYS A 169 7.63 -7.05 4.53
CA CYS A 169 8.25 -8.37 4.39
C CYS A 169 9.68 -8.33 3.83
N PHE A 170 10.53 -7.44 4.37
CA PHE A 170 11.90 -7.27 3.87
C PHE A 170 12.67 -8.60 3.86
N GLY A 171 13.01 -9.06 2.66
CA GLY A 171 13.79 -10.28 2.41
C GLY A 171 15.13 -10.02 1.70
N GLY A 172 15.56 -8.76 1.62
CA GLY A 172 16.87 -8.39 1.11
C GLY A 172 17.98 -8.76 2.09
N GLY A 173 19.05 -9.41 1.59
CA GLY A 173 20.22 -9.82 2.36
C GLY A 173 21.27 -8.73 2.46
#